data_58c0463ecf015a03adec6784506bf4cf
#
_entry.id   58c0463ecf015a03adec6784506bf4cf
#
_cell.length_a   1.000
_cell.length_b   1.000
_cell.length_c   1.000
_cell.angle_alpha   90.00
_cell.angle_beta   90.00
_cell.angle_gamma   90.00
#
_symmetry.space_group_name_H-M   'P 1'
#
loop_
_entity.id
_entity.type
_entity.pdbx_description
1 polymer ?
#
loop_
_entity_poly.entity_id
_entity_poly.type
_entity_poly.pdbx_seq_one_letter_code
_entity_poly.pdbx_strand_id
1 'polypeptide(L)'
;MSTTVAAGATPNVTPVFPLILLETMRDMDRPDEYLEGEDIAVSMPRRLGLSDVVFKQIHRFREEVKKKRMQSPATVVDLISLVIRRPDADEIFEEAGRRVAQRAWKERSGAFRRTVRWLPQGAKQRSARKAAMKLFRQLAGDGSWEVGIKPVSLRITGSLTAVADPGGAACAFYAGVLSELVTEYTGRKHSATHAKCEARGGGTCEWLTQVQA
;
A
#
# COMPACT_ATOMS: atom_id res chain seq x y z
N MET A 1 -21.77 -6.69 10.07
CA MET A 1 -21.17 -7.90 10.70
C MET A 1 -19.67 -7.71 10.72
N SER A 2 -19.10 -7.43 11.88
CA SER A 2 -17.63 -7.26 12.02
C SER A 2 -16.98 -8.63 11.86
N THR A 3 -16.29 -8.86 10.77
CA THR A 3 -15.46 -10.05 10.59
C THR A 3 -14.20 -9.88 11.45
N THR A 4 -14.23 -10.44 12.64
CA THR A 4 -13.08 -10.42 13.55
C THR A 4 -12.00 -11.30 12.93
N VAL A 5 -10.87 -10.71 12.56
CA VAL A 5 -9.67 -11.46 12.18
C VAL A 5 -9.25 -12.31 13.39
N ALA A 6 -9.21 -13.62 13.24
CA ALA A 6 -8.92 -14.54 14.33
C ALA A 6 -7.54 -14.23 14.93
N ALA A 7 -7.50 -14.04 16.25
CA ALA A 7 -6.26 -13.98 17.00
C ALA A 7 -5.55 -15.33 16.85
N GLY A 8 -4.42 -15.35 16.11
CA GLY A 8 -3.66 -16.58 15.84
C GLY A 8 -3.46 -16.90 14.36
N ALA A 9 -3.91 -16.07 13.43
CA ALA A 9 -3.63 -16.24 12.00
C ALA A 9 -2.10 -16.27 11.75
N THR A 10 -1.67 -17.19 10.86
CA THR A 10 -0.25 -17.32 10.49
C THR A 10 0.25 -16.00 9.89
N PRO A 11 1.41 -15.46 10.31
CA PRO A 11 1.96 -14.25 9.74
C PRO A 11 2.21 -14.41 8.23
N ASN A 12 1.48 -13.66 7.41
CA ASN A 12 1.55 -13.77 5.95
C ASN A 12 1.53 -12.42 5.23
N VAL A 13 1.47 -11.30 5.97
CA VAL A 13 1.50 -9.95 5.42
C VAL A 13 2.92 -9.39 5.51
N THR A 14 3.42 -8.81 4.41
CA THR A 14 4.76 -8.20 4.40
C THR A 14 4.84 -7.01 5.37
N PRO A 15 5.92 -6.90 6.16
CA PRO A 15 6.14 -5.75 7.04
C PRO A 15 6.37 -4.44 6.26
N VAL A 16 6.54 -4.52 4.95
CA VAL A 16 6.65 -3.34 4.07
C VAL A 16 5.38 -2.51 4.08
N PHE A 17 4.20 -3.16 4.16
CA PHE A 17 2.93 -2.45 4.20
C PHE A 17 2.84 -1.52 5.43
N PRO A 18 2.87 -2.02 6.68
CA PRO A 18 2.78 -1.16 7.86
C PRO A 18 3.93 -0.15 7.95
N LEU A 19 5.13 -0.52 7.51
CA LEU A 19 6.27 0.40 7.49
C LEU A 19 5.98 1.61 6.61
N ILE A 20 5.64 1.37 5.33
CA ILE A 20 5.44 2.46 4.37
C ILE A 20 4.21 3.29 4.74
N LEU A 21 3.15 2.68 5.26
CA LEU A 21 1.97 3.41 5.73
C LEU A 21 2.34 4.43 6.82
N LEU A 22 3.11 4.01 7.84
CA LEU A 22 3.55 4.92 8.91
C LEU A 22 4.56 5.97 8.41
N GLU A 23 5.47 5.60 7.51
CA GLU A 23 6.41 6.55 6.92
C GLU A 23 5.68 7.58 6.05
N THR A 24 4.67 7.18 5.28
CA THR A 24 3.86 8.09 4.47
C THR A 24 3.08 9.06 5.36
N MET A 25 2.39 8.55 6.37
CA MET A 25 1.68 9.39 7.35
C MET A 25 2.63 10.43 7.97
N ARG A 26 3.80 10.01 8.46
CA ARG A 26 4.80 10.93 9.02
C ARG A 26 5.27 11.97 8.01
N ASP A 27 5.50 11.57 6.76
CA ASP A 27 6.04 12.48 5.75
C ASP A 27 4.99 13.49 5.28
N MET A 28 3.71 13.12 5.24
CA MET A 28 2.60 14.04 4.93
C MET A 28 2.31 15.00 6.08
N ASP A 29 2.62 14.62 7.32
CA ASP A 29 2.47 15.47 8.49
C ASP A 29 3.61 16.51 8.65
N ARG A 30 4.64 16.47 7.79
CA ARG A 30 5.71 17.46 7.86
C ARG A 30 5.20 18.82 7.41
N PRO A 31 5.38 19.88 8.21
CA PRO A 31 5.08 21.24 7.76
C PRO A 31 6.01 21.65 6.61
N ASP A 32 5.45 22.32 5.60
CA ASP A 32 6.21 22.81 4.45
C ASP A 32 7.19 23.94 4.81
N GLU A 33 6.97 24.61 5.94
CA GLU A 33 7.81 25.71 6.43
C GLU A 33 8.50 25.34 7.75
N TYR A 34 9.83 25.47 7.75
CA TYR A 34 10.66 25.37 8.95
C TYR A 34 10.91 26.78 9.50
N LEU A 35 10.66 26.99 10.79
CA LEU A 35 11.07 28.22 11.46
C LEU A 35 12.59 28.15 11.65
N GLU A 36 13.33 29.17 11.15
CA GLU A 36 14.76 29.29 11.34
C GLU A 36 15.11 29.29 12.85
N GLY A 37 15.98 28.37 13.25
CA GLY A 37 16.47 28.25 14.63
C GLY A 37 15.84 27.18 15.49
N GLU A 38 14.88 26.39 14.98
CA GLU A 38 14.31 25.25 15.74
C GLU A 38 15.18 23.99 15.60
N ASP A 39 15.43 23.33 16.74
CA ASP A 39 15.99 21.98 16.74
C ASP A 39 14.91 20.98 16.27
N ILE A 40 14.96 20.69 14.97
CA ILE A 40 13.99 19.86 14.24
C ILE A 40 13.87 18.46 14.87
N ALA A 41 14.94 17.91 15.41
CA ALA A 41 14.96 16.59 16.00
C ALA A 41 14.10 16.48 17.26
N VAL A 42 13.95 17.59 18.00
CA VAL A 42 13.24 17.64 19.27
C VAL A 42 11.85 18.26 19.15
N SER A 43 11.68 19.27 18.30
CA SER A 43 10.41 20.01 18.19
C SER A 43 9.38 19.32 17.29
N MET A 44 9.81 18.67 16.22
CA MET A 44 8.94 17.98 15.26
C MET A 44 8.08 16.87 15.87
N PRO A 45 8.61 15.95 16.68
CA PRO A 45 7.78 14.91 17.29
C PRO A 45 6.68 15.46 18.19
N ARG A 46 6.94 16.59 18.87
CA ARG A 46 5.98 17.24 19.79
C ARG A 46 4.89 18.00 19.05
N ARG A 47 5.23 18.71 17.96
CA ARG A 47 4.27 19.49 17.16
C ARG A 47 3.32 18.62 16.35
N LEU A 48 3.80 17.50 15.83
CA LEU A 48 3.03 16.59 15.00
C LEU A 48 2.17 15.60 15.80
N GLY A 49 2.20 15.66 17.14
CA GLY A 49 1.52 14.64 17.96
C GLY A 49 2.04 13.23 17.65
N LEU A 50 3.12 13.12 16.88
CA LEU A 50 3.83 11.87 16.61
C LEU A 50 4.54 11.48 17.90
N SER A 51 3.79 10.81 18.77
CA SER A 51 4.32 10.26 20.01
C SER A 51 5.53 9.36 19.68
N ASP A 52 6.44 9.23 20.64
CA ASP A 52 7.53 8.23 20.61
C ASP A 52 7.08 6.84 20.11
N VAL A 53 5.78 6.56 20.22
CA VAL A 53 5.14 5.33 19.77
C VAL A 53 5.25 5.15 18.25
N VAL A 54 4.95 6.17 17.44
CA VAL A 54 5.03 6.07 15.98
C VAL A 54 6.47 5.86 15.53
N PHE A 55 7.42 6.60 16.11
CA PHE A 55 8.85 6.39 15.82
C PHE A 55 9.33 4.99 16.20
N LYS A 56 8.93 4.49 17.37
CA LYS A 56 9.25 3.12 17.80
C LYS A 56 8.64 2.08 16.87
N GLN A 57 7.41 2.28 16.39
CA GLN A 57 6.77 1.38 15.44
C GLN A 57 7.46 1.39 14.07
N ILE A 58 7.82 2.56 13.53
CA ILE A 58 8.59 2.67 12.28
C ILE A 58 9.92 1.93 12.42
N HIS A 59 10.65 2.14 13.53
CA HIS A 59 11.91 1.45 13.77
C HIS A 59 11.71 -0.07 13.85
N ARG A 60 10.70 -0.52 14.58
CA ARG A 60 10.34 -1.94 14.68
C ARG A 60 10.08 -2.54 13.30
N PHE A 61 9.19 -1.94 12.48
CA PHE A 61 8.88 -2.48 11.17
C PHE A 61 10.07 -2.42 10.21
N ARG A 62 10.98 -1.44 10.33
CA ARG A 62 12.25 -1.44 9.58
C ARG A 62 13.10 -2.66 9.89
N GLU A 63 13.22 -3.04 11.17
CA GLU A 63 13.94 -4.25 11.57
C GLU A 63 13.23 -5.51 11.07
N GLU A 64 11.90 -5.57 11.12
CA GLU A 64 11.13 -6.71 10.59
C GLU A 64 11.30 -6.86 9.06
N VAL A 65 11.36 -5.74 8.32
CA VAL A 65 11.67 -5.75 6.87
C VAL A 65 13.08 -6.31 6.62
N LYS A 66 14.09 -5.87 7.38
CA LYS A 66 15.47 -6.40 7.26
C LYS A 66 15.52 -7.89 7.52
N LYS A 67 14.81 -8.36 8.55
CA LYS A 67 14.73 -9.77 8.96
C LYS A 67 13.76 -10.60 8.10
N LYS A 68 13.03 -9.97 7.16
CA LYS A 68 11.99 -10.59 6.34
C LYS A 68 10.91 -11.30 7.16
N ARG A 69 10.59 -10.80 8.35
CA ARG A 69 9.55 -11.36 9.22
C ARG A 69 8.18 -10.88 8.78
N MET A 70 7.32 -11.82 8.40
CA MET A 70 5.93 -11.52 8.06
C MET A 70 5.16 -11.10 9.31
N GLN A 71 4.12 -10.28 9.10
CA GLN A 71 3.24 -9.77 10.14
C GLN A 71 1.93 -10.54 10.17
N SER A 72 1.29 -10.59 11.34
CA SER A 72 -0.07 -11.12 11.42
C SER A 72 -1.06 -10.14 10.75
N PRO A 73 -2.11 -10.65 10.11
CA PRO A 73 -3.18 -9.81 9.57
C PRO A 73 -3.77 -8.88 10.63
N ALA A 74 -3.97 -9.36 11.86
CA ALA A 74 -4.49 -8.56 12.97
C ALA A 74 -3.65 -7.32 13.25
N THR A 75 -2.31 -7.44 13.31
CA THR A 75 -1.41 -6.29 13.52
C THR A 75 -1.58 -5.22 12.43
N VAL A 76 -1.81 -5.65 11.19
CA VAL A 76 -2.00 -4.72 10.06
C VAL A 76 -3.39 -4.07 10.13
N VAL A 77 -4.43 -4.84 10.45
CA VAL A 77 -5.80 -4.35 10.65
C VAL A 77 -5.85 -3.31 11.77
N ASP A 78 -5.21 -3.58 12.92
CA ASP A 78 -5.15 -2.62 14.03
C ASP A 78 -4.49 -1.30 13.61
N LEU A 79 -3.42 -1.37 12.83
CA LEU A 79 -2.76 -0.17 12.31
C LEU A 79 -3.64 0.60 11.33
N ILE A 80 -4.28 -0.10 10.38
CA ILE A 80 -5.23 0.52 9.44
C ILE A 80 -6.33 1.23 10.22
N SER A 81 -6.91 0.58 11.24
CA SER A 81 -7.98 1.12 12.10
C SER A 81 -7.58 2.39 12.87
N LEU A 82 -6.29 2.62 13.09
CA LEU A 82 -5.78 3.87 13.65
C LEU A 82 -5.71 4.97 12.58
N VAL A 83 -5.21 4.65 11.40
CA VAL A 83 -5.00 5.64 10.33
C VAL A 83 -6.32 6.13 9.72
N ILE A 84 -7.35 5.29 9.61
CA ILE A 84 -8.66 5.67 9.04
C ILE A 84 -9.41 6.74 9.85
N ARG A 85 -8.97 7.02 11.09
CA ARG A 85 -9.55 8.10 11.91
C ARG A 85 -9.13 9.50 11.45
N ARG A 86 -8.18 9.58 10.53
CA ARG A 86 -7.69 10.85 10.00
C ARG A 86 -8.59 11.33 8.85
N PRO A 87 -8.78 12.64 8.68
CA PRO A 87 -9.58 13.19 7.59
C PRO A 87 -8.95 13.00 6.21
N ASP A 88 -7.62 12.84 6.14
CA ASP A 88 -6.80 12.63 4.94
C ASP A 88 -6.40 11.14 4.74
N ALA A 89 -7.15 10.22 5.34
CA ALA A 89 -6.80 8.80 5.36
C ALA A 89 -6.68 8.19 3.95
N ASP A 90 -7.60 8.52 3.05
CA ASP A 90 -7.61 8.01 1.67
C ASP A 90 -6.37 8.45 0.88
N GLU A 91 -5.94 9.70 1.03
CA GLU A 91 -4.71 10.22 0.43
C GLU A 91 -3.47 9.52 0.97
N ILE A 92 -3.40 9.32 2.30
CA ILE A 92 -2.31 8.58 2.95
C ILE A 92 -2.24 7.14 2.42
N PHE A 93 -3.38 6.46 2.34
CA PHE A 93 -3.40 5.08 1.86
C PHE A 93 -3.02 4.99 0.38
N GLU A 94 -3.51 5.87 -0.46
CA GLU A 94 -3.16 5.88 -1.88
C GLU A 94 -1.67 6.13 -2.08
N GLU A 95 -1.11 7.14 -1.43
CA GLU A 95 0.31 7.45 -1.51
C GLU A 95 1.18 6.33 -0.92
N ALA A 96 0.78 5.71 0.20
CA ALA A 96 1.47 4.55 0.74
C ALA A 96 1.49 3.39 -0.27
N GLY A 97 0.37 3.17 -0.97
CA GLY A 97 0.28 2.18 -2.04
C GLY A 97 1.26 2.46 -3.18
N ARG A 98 1.33 3.71 -3.65
CA ARG A 98 2.30 4.13 -4.68
C ARG A 98 3.74 3.86 -4.24
N ARG A 99 4.10 4.25 -3.01
CA ARG A 99 5.44 4.02 -2.45
C ARG A 99 5.80 2.54 -2.35
N VAL A 100 4.85 1.67 -2.01
CA VAL A 100 5.06 0.21 -2.02
C VAL A 100 5.40 -0.29 -3.43
N ALA A 101 4.66 0.16 -4.44
CA ALA A 101 4.91 -0.23 -5.84
C ALA A 101 6.26 0.30 -6.34
N GLN A 102 6.61 1.55 -6.06
CA GLN A 102 7.90 2.14 -6.39
C GLN A 102 9.06 1.39 -5.73
N ARG A 103 8.91 1.01 -4.47
CA ARG A 103 9.91 0.19 -3.78
C ARG A 103 10.09 -1.15 -4.47
N ALA A 104 8.99 -1.86 -4.76
CA ALA A 104 9.04 -3.14 -5.46
C ALA A 104 9.68 -3.04 -6.86
N TRP A 105 9.50 -1.91 -7.54
CA TRP A 105 10.17 -1.61 -8.81
C TRP A 105 11.66 -1.32 -8.63
N LYS A 106 12.04 -0.51 -7.64
CA LYS A 106 13.44 -0.18 -7.34
C LYS A 106 14.26 -1.40 -6.94
N GLU A 107 13.65 -2.38 -6.30
CA GLU A 107 14.28 -3.66 -5.93
C GLU A 107 14.59 -4.56 -7.15
N ARG A 108 14.02 -4.27 -8.33
CA ARG A 108 14.40 -4.96 -9.58
C ARG A 108 15.77 -4.50 -10.05
N SER A 109 16.55 -5.43 -10.62
CA SER A 109 17.86 -5.09 -11.18
C SER A 109 17.75 -3.99 -12.24
N GLY A 110 18.76 -3.14 -12.35
CA GLY A 110 18.81 -2.09 -13.39
C GLY A 110 18.74 -2.66 -14.79
N ALA A 111 19.36 -3.83 -15.03
CA ALA A 111 19.29 -4.54 -16.31
C ALA A 111 17.86 -4.94 -16.65
N PHE A 112 17.11 -5.52 -15.68
CA PHE A 112 15.71 -5.88 -15.88
C PHE A 112 14.85 -4.65 -16.22
N ARG A 113 14.99 -3.55 -15.46
CA ARG A 113 14.23 -2.31 -15.69
C ARG A 113 14.50 -1.73 -17.08
N ARG A 114 15.76 -1.83 -17.56
CA ARG A 114 16.16 -1.39 -18.89
C ARG A 114 15.52 -2.27 -19.96
N THR A 115 15.55 -3.59 -19.80
CA THR A 115 14.93 -4.55 -20.74
C THR A 115 13.43 -4.32 -20.86
N VAL A 116 12.71 -4.12 -19.74
CA VAL A 116 11.27 -3.88 -19.75
C VAL A 116 10.89 -2.65 -20.58
N ARG A 117 11.72 -1.59 -20.56
CA ARG A 117 11.47 -0.37 -21.35
C ARG A 117 11.36 -0.63 -22.86
N TRP A 118 12.09 -1.61 -23.37
CA TRP A 118 12.13 -1.95 -24.80
C TRP A 118 11.04 -2.95 -25.22
N LEU A 119 10.33 -3.55 -24.27
CA LEU A 119 9.27 -4.51 -24.60
C LEU A 119 8.06 -3.82 -25.28
N PRO A 120 7.36 -4.53 -26.17
CA PRO A 120 6.08 -4.07 -26.70
C PRO A 120 5.03 -4.01 -25.58
N GLN A 121 4.02 -3.12 -25.72
CA GLN A 121 3.05 -2.83 -24.66
C GLN A 121 2.36 -4.07 -24.08
N GLY A 122 1.98 -5.05 -24.93
CA GLY A 122 1.36 -6.28 -24.45
C GLY A 122 2.28 -7.13 -23.57
N ALA A 123 3.60 -7.12 -23.83
CA ALA A 123 4.59 -7.79 -22.98
C ALA A 123 4.83 -7.02 -21.67
N LYS A 124 4.83 -5.68 -21.72
CA LYS A 124 4.87 -4.83 -20.52
C LYS A 124 3.70 -5.10 -19.58
N GLN A 125 2.47 -5.15 -20.11
CA GLN A 125 1.27 -5.47 -19.33
C GLN A 125 1.34 -6.87 -18.69
N ARG A 126 1.82 -7.89 -19.44
CA ARG A 126 2.04 -9.23 -18.88
C ARG A 126 3.08 -9.21 -17.76
N SER A 127 4.14 -8.43 -17.92
CA SER A 127 5.19 -8.28 -16.90
C SER A 127 4.65 -7.53 -15.66
N ALA A 128 3.86 -6.48 -15.86
CA ALA A 128 3.16 -5.77 -14.78
C ALA A 128 2.22 -6.72 -14.00
N ARG A 129 1.41 -7.51 -14.72
CA ARG A 129 0.54 -8.52 -14.10
C ARG A 129 1.31 -9.53 -13.26
N LYS A 130 2.42 -10.09 -13.79
CA LYS A 130 3.27 -11.03 -13.02
C LYS A 130 3.84 -10.39 -11.76
N ALA A 131 4.25 -9.13 -11.87
CA ALA A 131 4.75 -8.38 -10.70
C ALA A 131 3.65 -8.11 -9.69
N ALA A 132 2.44 -7.72 -10.14
CA ALA A 132 1.27 -7.54 -9.32
C ALA A 132 0.91 -8.83 -8.57
N MET A 133 0.84 -9.97 -9.27
CA MET A 133 0.58 -11.27 -8.63
C MET A 133 1.59 -11.59 -7.51
N LYS A 134 2.88 -11.30 -7.73
CA LYS A 134 3.91 -11.53 -6.71
C LYS A 134 3.75 -10.59 -5.52
N LEU A 135 3.43 -9.32 -5.77
CA LEU A 135 3.29 -8.31 -4.72
C LEU A 135 2.02 -8.53 -3.90
N PHE A 136 0.88 -8.75 -4.55
CA PHE A 136 -0.39 -8.95 -3.84
C PHE A 136 -0.43 -10.24 -3.02
N ARG A 137 0.31 -11.28 -3.39
CA ARG A 137 0.52 -12.45 -2.52
C ARG A 137 1.06 -12.09 -1.13
N GLN A 138 1.81 -10.99 -1.03
CA GLN A 138 2.42 -10.52 0.22
C GLN A 138 1.60 -9.43 0.91
N LEU A 139 0.67 -8.80 0.19
CA LEU A 139 -0.13 -7.66 0.68
C LEU A 139 -1.55 -8.04 1.06
N ALA A 140 -2.12 -9.07 0.41
CA ALA A 140 -3.54 -9.41 0.57
C ALA A 140 -3.84 -10.21 1.85
N GLY A 141 -2.84 -10.72 2.54
CA GLY A 141 -3.04 -11.59 3.70
C GLY A 141 -3.75 -12.90 3.32
N ASP A 142 -4.73 -13.30 4.12
CA ASP A 142 -5.50 -14.53 3.92
C ASP A 142 -6.67 -14.38 2.92
N GLY A 143 -6.89 -13.18 2.41
CA GLY A 143 -7.91 -12.91 1.40
C GLY A 143 -7.63 -13.64 0.08
N SER A 144 -8.69 -14.02 -0.64
CA SER A 144 -8.57 -14.49 -2.02
C SER A 144 -8.37 -13.30 -2.96
N TRP A 145 -7.44 -13.43 -3.91
CA TRP A 145 -7.12 -12.36 -4.84
C TRP A 145 -6.86 -12.87 -6.26
N GLU A 146 -7.19 -12.05 -7.23
CA GLU A 146 -7.00 -12.33 -8.64
C GLU A 146 -6.50 -11.08 -9.37
N VAL A 147 -5.56 -11.25 -10.32
CA VAL A 147 -5.05 -10.15 -11.16
C VAL A 147 -5.40 -10.43 -12.63
N GLY A 148 -6.22 -9.56 -13.20
CA GLY A 148 -6.56 -9.57 -14.63
C GLY A 148 -5.45 -8.98 -15.50
N ILE A 149 -5.63 -9.01 -16.84
CA ILE A 149 -4.60 -8.57 -17.79
C ILE A 149 -5.05 -7.48 -18.77
N LYS A 150 -6.32 -7.37 -19.08
CA LYS A 150 -6.85 -6.42 -20.09
C LYS A 150 -8.19 -5.82 -19.63
N PRO A 151 -8.19 -4.71 -18.95
CA PRO A 151 -7.04 -3.98 -18.37
C PRO A 151 -6.36 -4.79 -17.26
N VAL A 152 -5.18 -4.36 -16.82
CA VAL A 152 -4.62 -4.91 -15.58
C VAL A 152 -5.56 -4.51 -14.46
N SER A 153 -6.09 -5.48 -13.74
CA SER A 153 -7.12 -5.29 -12.72
C SER A 153 -6.78 -6.13 -11.49
N LEU A 154 -7.33 -5.77 -10.36
CA LEU A 154 -7.19 -6.49 -9.12
C LEU A 154 -8.58 -6.77 -8.55
N ARG A 155 -8.82 -7.98 -8.11
CA ARG A 155 -10.00 -8.37 -7.33
C ARG A 155 -9.52 -9.03 -6.04
N ILE A 156 -10.07 -8.60 -4.90
CA ILE A 156 -9.76 -9.17 -3.58
C ILE A 156 -11.07 -9.38 -2.83
N THR A 157 -11.21 -10.55 -2.20
CA THR A 157 -12.28 -10.85 -1.25
C THR A 157 -11.65 -11.13 0.11
N GLY A 158 -12.20 -10.57 1.17
CA GLY A 158 -11.61 -10.63 2.52
C GLY A 158 -10.37 -9.74 2.64
N SER A 159 -10.37 -8.55 1.99
CA SER A 159 -9.22 -7.66 2.02
C SER A 159 -9.03 -7.06 3.42
N LEU A 160 -7.75 -6.95 3.85
CA LEU A 160 -7.42 -6.37 5.16
C LEU A 160 -7.95 -4.95 5.32
N THR A 161 -7.95 -4.17 4.23
CA THR A 161 -8.47 -2.81 4.22
C THR A 161 -9.98 -2.76 4.40
N ALA A 162 -10.74 -3.66 3.76
CA ALA A 162 -12.19 -3.73 3.92
C ALA A 162 -12.60 -4.25 5.31
N VAL A 163 -11.80 -5.17 5.88
CA VAL A 163 -12.00 -5.66 7.26
C VAL A 163 -11.77 -4.55 8.29
N ALA A 164 -10.72 -3.74 8.10
CA ALA A 164 -10.34 -2.70 9.04
C ALA A 164 -11.17 -1.42 8.89
N ASP A 165 -11.69 -1.14 7.69
CA ASP A 165 -12.35 0.10 7.33
C ASP A 165 -13.69 -0.14 6.63
N PRO A 166 -14.80 -0.12 7.35
CA PRO A 166 -16.15 -0.20 6.76
C PRO A 166 -16.49 0.97 5.82
N GLY A 167 -15.81 2.11 5.92
CA GLY A 167 -15.97 3.27 5.03
C GLY A 167 -15.28 3.10 3.69
N GLY A 168 -14.26 2.25 3.62
CA GLY A 168 -13.54 1.89 2.42
C GLY A 168 -12.48 2.91 1.96
N ALA A 169 -12.11 3.91 2.78
CA ALA A 169 -11.01 4.84 2.49
C ALA A 169 -9.67 4.10 2.39
N ALA A 170 -9.42 3.15 3.30
CA ALA A 170 -8.20 2.34 3.29
C ALA A 170 -8.01 1.51 2.00
N CYS A 171 -9.08 1.28 1.24
CA CYS A 171 -9.01 0.58 -0.04
C CYS A 171 -8.25 1.36 -1.13
N ALA A 172 -8.04 2.68 -0.95
CA ALA A 172 -7.19 3.51 -1.80
C ALA A 172 -5.74 2.99 -1.84
N PHE A 173 -5.29 2.28 -0.81
CA PHE A 173 -3.98 1.64 -0.82
C PHE A 173 -3.77 0.73 -2.03
N TYR A 174 -4.71 -0.16 -2.31
CA TYR A 174 -4.60 -1.07 -3.45
C TYR A 174 -4.72 -0.35 -4.80
N ALA A 175 -5.48 0.74 -4.86
CA ALA A 175 -5.52 1.61 -6.04
C ALA A 175 -4.14 2.24 -6.30
N GLY A 176 -3.50 2.78 -5.27
CA GLY A 176 -2.15 3.33 -5.34
C GLY A 176 -1.11 2.29 -5.78
N VAL A 177 -1.14 1.08 -5.20
CA VAL A 177 -0.23 -0.01 -5.60
C VAL A 177 -0.40 -0.37 -7.07
N LEU A 178 -1.65 -0.56 -7.51
CA LEU A 178 -1.94 -1.06 -8.86
C LEU A 178 -1.61 -0.01 -9.92
N SER A 179 -2.01 1.25 -9.71
CA SER A 179 -1.76 2.35 -10.64
C SER A 179 -0.28 2.59 -10.85
N GLU A 180 0.48 2.71 -9.77
CA GLU A 180 1.91 2.97 -9.83
C GLU A 180 2.68 1.80 -10.43
N LEU A 181 2.35 0.56 -10.01
CA LEU A 181 3.02 -0.61 -10.55
C LEU A 181 2.84 -0.71 -12.06
N VAL A 182 1.63 -0.51 -12.58
CA VAL A 182 1.36 -0.55 -14.02
C VAL A 182 2.07 0.60 -14.74
N THR A 183 2.11 1.79 -14.14
CA THR A 183 2.85 2.95 -14.64
C THR A 183 4.33 2.64 -14.82
N GLU A 184 4.99 2.10 -13.80
CA GLU A 184 6.41 1.76 -13.83
C GLU A 184 6.76 0.72 -14.91
N TYR A 185 5.91 -0.28 -15.11
CA TYR A 185 6.15 -1.32 -16.11
C TYR A 185 5.83 -0.88 -17.53
N THR A 186 4.78 -0.08 -17.73
CA THR A 186 4.32 0.33 -19.08
C THR A 186 5.01 1.59 -19.56
N GLY A 187 5.51 2.44 -18.65
CA GLY A 187 6.04 3.78 -18.94
C GLY A 187 4.94 4.77 -19.34
N ARG A 188 3.67 4.46 -19.08
CA ARG A 188 2.52 5.34 -19.29
C ARG A 188 1.82 5.55 -17.96
N LYS A 189 1.38 6.78 -17.70
CA LYS A 189 0.67 7.11 -16.47
C LYS A 189 -0.68 6.38 -16.43
N HIS A 190 -0.95 5.68 -15.35
CA HIS A 190 -2.21 4.98 -15.12
C HIS A 190 -2.85 5.46 -13.83
N SER A 191 -4.17 5.45 -13.80
CA SER A 191 -4.96 5.49 -12.58
C SER A 191 -5.63 4.13 -12.36
N ALA A 192 -6.03 3.85 -11.13
CA ALA A 192 -6.82 2.68 -10.79
C ALA A 192 -8.12 3.14 -10.14
N THR A 193 -9.25 2.81 -10.78
CA THR A 193 -10.58 3.11 -10.24
C THR A 193 -11.05 1.95 -9.38
N HIS A 194 -11.52 2.24 -8.17
CA HIS A 194 -12.14 1.27 -7.27
C HIS A 194 -13.61 1.06 -7.70
N ALA A 195 -13.84 0.08 -8.56
CA ALA A 195 -15.14 -0.17 -9.22
C ALA A 195 -16.16 -0.84 -8.29
N LYS A 196 -15.69 -1.70 -7.37
CA LYS A 196 -16.52 -2.37 -6.36
C LYS A 196 -15.80 -2.36 -5.02
N CYS A 197 -16.55 -2.23 -3.94
CA CYS A 197 -16.01 -2.23 -2.58
C CYS A 197 -16.74 -3.23 -1.69
N GLU A 198 -16.01 -4.18 -1.13
CA GLU A 198 -16.52 -5.17 -0.19
C GLU A 198 -17.07 -4.50 1.08
N ALA A 199 -16.37 -3.51 1.61
CA ALA A 199 -16.80 -2.74 2.78
C ALA A 199 -18.14 -2.02 2.57
N ARG A 200 -18.47 -1.64 1.32
CA ARG A 200 -19.72 -0.97 0.94
C ARG A 200 -20.77 -1.93 0.39
N GLY A 201 -20.67 -3.23 0.69
CA GLY A 201 -21.65 -4.24 0.29
C GLY A 201 -21.45 -4.83 -1.10
N GLY A 202 -20.33 -4.57 -1.78
CA GLY A 202 -20.05 -5.12 -3.10
C GLY A 202 -19.59 -6.58 -3.15
N GLY A 203 -19.51 -7.26 -2.00
CA GLY A 203 -19.11 -8.66 -1.87
C GLY A 203 -17.63 -8.94 -2.19
N THR A 204 -16.98 -8.07 -2.91
CA THR A 204 -15.55 -8.11 -3.26
C THR A 204 -15.05 -6.70 -3.57
N CYS A 205 -13.77 -6.45 -3.38
CA CYS A 205 -13.12 -5.24 -3.87
C CYS A 205 -12.57 -5.47 -5.28
N GLU A 206 -12.81 -4.53 -6.20
CA GLU A 206 -12.33 -4.60 -7.58
C GLU A 206 -11.77 -3.25 -8.03
N TRP A 207 -10.53 -3.28 -8.56
CA TRP A 207 -9.86 -2.11 -9.13
C TRP A 207 -9.52 -2.36 -10.59
N LEU A 208 -9.76 -1.35 -11.42
CA LEU A 208 -9.51 -1.38 -12.86
C LEU A 208 -8.53 -0.26 -13.23
N THR A 209 -7.45 -0.62 -13.94
CA THR A 209 -6.51 0.41 -14.42
C THR A 209 -6.98 1.00 -15.73
N GLN A 210 -6.73 2.31 -15.89
CA GLN A 210 -6.92 3.04 -17.14
C GLN A 210 -5.73 3.96 -17.40
N VAL A 211 -5.40 4.17 -18.67
CA VAL A 211 -4.35 5.13 -19.07
C VAL A 211 -4.88 6.53 -18.81
N GLN A 212 -4.09 7.35 -18.16
CA GLN A 212 -4.37 8.79 -18.06
C GLN A 212 -3.97 9.46 -19.38
N ALA A 213 -4.86 10.29 -19.89
CA ALA A 213 -4.63 11.08 -21.10
C ALA A 213 -3.54 12.15 -20.89
#